data_d47accbdda9150b7699e9a93151a56b7
#
_entry.id   d47accbdda9150b7699e9a93151a56b7
#
_cell.length_a   1.000
_cell.length_b   1.000
_cell.length_c   1.000
_cell.angle_alpha   90.00
_cell.angle_beta   90.00
_cell.angle_gamma   90.00
#
_symmetry.space_group_name_H-M   'P 1'
#
loop_
_entity.id
_entity.type
_entity.pdbx_description
1 polymer ?
#
loop_
_entity_poly.entity_id
_entity_poly.type
_entity_poly.pdbx_seq_one_letter_code
_entity_poly.pdbx_strand_id
1 'polypeptide(L)'
;MNSANPFKRLLMRGCALLSVTLATASCSWLQSLDKDQTLDWSAEKLYSEARVALDDSNWTQAKDYYQKLEARYPFGQYAQQAQIELIYATWKDGDAPGAVQAADRFLQTYPNHANADYVMYLKALATLNETDSWFNKLAGEDLAERDANASREAFDIFKELVMRYPDSRFTP
;
A
#
# COMPACT_ATOMS: atom_id res chain seq x y z
N MET A 1 57.22 -33.34 7.94
CA MET A 1 57.82 -32.07 7.44
C MET A 1 56.99 -31.57 6.30
N ASN A 2 56.10 -30.63 6.59
CA ASN A 2 55.12 -30.14 5.60
C ASN A 2 55.64 -28.82 5.00
N SER A 3 56.33 -28.94 3.85
CA SER A 3 56.81 -27.78 3.11
C SER A 3 55.62 -27.15 2.35
N ALA A 4 54.99 -26.19 2.98
CA ALA A 4 53.92 -25.41 2.35
C ALA A 4 54.52 -24.51 1.27
N ASN A 5 54.27 -24.85 -0.02
CA ASN A 5 54.70 -24.14 -1.19
C ASN A 5 54.41 -22.65 -1.14
N PRO A 6 55.43 -21.76 -1.20
CA PRO A 6 55.22 -20.32 -1.13
C PRO A 6 54.30 -19.78 -2.23
N PHE A 7 54.24 -20.47 -3.37
CA PHE A 7 53.39 -20.15 -4.51
C PHE A 7 51.88 -20.27 -4.19
N LYS A 8 51.46 -21.31 -3.41
CA LYS A 8 50.06 -21.44 -2.93
C LYS A 8 49.64 -20.33 -1.98
N ARG A 9 50.53 -19.85 -1.12
CA ARG A 9 50.26 -18.73 -0.21
C ARG A 9 50.10 -17.40 -0.92
N LEU A 10 50.84 -17.21 -2.04
CA LEU A 10 50.75 -16.01 -2.86
C LEU A 10 49.42 -15.98 -3.67
N LEU A 11 49.03 -17.14 -4.22
CA LEU A 11 47.73 -17.29 -4.92
C LEU A 11 46.52 -17.09 -4.00
N MET A 12 46.54 -17.65 -2.79
CA MET A 12 45.44 -17.47 -1.82
C MET A 12 45.35 -16.03 -1.34
N ARG A 13 46.45 -15.31 -1.16
CA ARG A 13 46.42 -13.88 -0.81
C ARG A 13 45.93 -12.99 -1.95
N GLY A 14 46.25 -13.32 -3.19
CA GLY A 14 45.73 -12.65 -4.39
C GLY A 14 44.23 -12.80 -4.56
N CYS A 15 43.71 -14.02 -4.40
CA CYS A 15 42.27 -14.30 -4.46
C CYS A 15 41.47 -13.61 -3.33
N ALA A 16 42.05 -13.58 -2.10
CA ALA A 16 41.38 -12.92 -0.97
C ALA A 16 41.31 -11.39 -1.13
N LEU A 17 42.32 -10.78 -1.72
CA LEU A 17 42.32 -9.34 -2.03
C LEU A 17 41.37 -9.00 -3.16
N LEU A 18 41.28 -9.86 -4.20
CA LEU A 18 40.35 -9.65 -5.32
C LEU A 18 38.89 -9.78 -4.91
N SER A 19 38.57 -10.71 -3.98
CA SER A 19 37.20 -10.88 -3.48
C SER A 19 36.72 -9.72 -2.60
N VAL A 20 37.61 -9.06 -1.85
CA VAL A 20 37.27 -7.90 -1.03
C VAL A 20 37.00 -6.64 -1.90
N THR A 21 37.74 -6.47 -3.01
CA THR A 21 37.52 -5.33 -3.92
C THR A 21 36.24 -5.45 -4.74
N LEU A 22 35.79 -6.69 -5.08
CA LEU A 22 34.51 -6.88 -5.76
C LEU A 22 33.29 -6.61 -4.85
N ALA A 23 33.41 -6.86 -3.55
CA ALA A 23 32.31 -6.66 -2.59
C ALA A 23 32.01 -5.17 -2.34
N THR A 24 32.98 -4.27 -2.48
CA THR A 24 32.77 -2.83 -2.26
C THR A 24 32.18 -2.10 -3.48
N ALA A 25 32.33 -2.65 -4.69
CA ALA A 25 31.78 -2.06 -5.92
C ALA A 25 30.27 -2.29 -6.09
N SER A 26 29.70 -3.32 -5.47
CA SER A 26 28.29 -3.67 -5.63
C SER A 26 27.31 -2.76 -4.85
N CYS A 27 27.74 -2.11 -3.78
CA CYS A 27 26.85 -1.25 -2.99
C CYS A 27 26.53 0.09 -3.67
N SER A 28 27.41 0.64 -4.49
CA SER A 28 27.17 1.95 -5.14
C SER A 28 26.19 1.88 -6.31
N TRP A 29 26.09 0.74 -6.98
CA TRP A 29 25.16 0.56 -8.10
C TRP A 29 23.71 0.38 -7.64
N LEU A 30 23.48 -0.28 -6.48
CA LEU A 30 22.14 -0.42 -5.90
C LEU A 30 21.55 0.92 -5.44
N GLN A 31 22.39 1.84 -4.94
CA GLN A 31 21.92 3.16 -4.49
C GLN A 31 21.48 4.08 -5.65
N SER A 32 21.92 3.83 -6.87
CA SER A 32 21.51 4.64 -8.03
C SER A 32 20.16 4.22 -8.61
N LEU A 33 19.61 3.06 -8.23
CA LEU A 33 18.33 2.55 -8.71
C LEU A 33 17.13 3.06 -7.91
N ASP A 34 17.37 3.63 -6.73
CA ASP A 34 16.31 4.05 -5.81
C ASP A 34 16.21 5.57 -5.62
N LYS A 35 16.60 6.33 -6.64
CA LYS A 35 16.38 7.77 -6.59
C LYS A 35 14.91 8.05 -6.89
N ASP A 36 14.15 8.39 -5.85
CA ASP A 36 12.75 8.80 -5.99
C ASP A 36 12.63 9.97 -6.99
N GLN A 37 12.15 9.66 -8.18
CA GLN A 37 12.00 10.63 -9.27
C GLN A 37 10.92 11.68 -8.98
N THR A 38 10.14 11.48 -7.93
CA THR A 38 9.03 12.37 -7.55
C THR A 38 9.42 13.42 -6.52
N LEU A 39 10.72 13.51 -6.11
CA LEU A 39 11.16 14.42 -5.05
C LEU A 39 10.80 15.88 -5.30
N ASP A 40 10.89 16.32 -6.55
CA ASP A 40 10.61 17.70 -6.97
C ASP A 40 9.17 17.90 -7.47
N TRP A 41 8.28 16.90 -7.31
CA TRP A 41 6.91 17.01 -7.79
C TRP A 41 6.06 17.83 -6.83
N SER A 42 5.27 18.74 -7.41
CA SER A 42 4.24 19.47 -6.68
C SER A 42 3.08 18.54 -6.25
N ALA A 43 2.26 18.99 -5.31
CA ALA A 43 1.05 18.28 -4.90
C ALA A 43 0.10 18.00 -6.09
N GLU A 44 -0.06 18.97 -6.98
CA GLU A 44 -0.86 18.85 -8.20
C GLU A 44 -0.32 17.74 -9.10
N LYS A 45 1.00 17.73 -9.33
CA LYS A 45 1.62 16.70 -10.17
C LYS A 45 1.50 15.32 -9.55
N LEU A 46 1.78 15.16 -8.25
CA LEU A 46 1.59 13.88 -7.57
C LEU A 46 0.15 13.38 -7.69
N TYR A 47 -0.82 14.27 -7.50
CA TYR A 47 -2.22 13.94 -7.60
C TYR A 47 -2.61 13.52 -9.02
N SER A 48 -2.20 14.29 -10.04
CA SER A 48 -2.52 14.00 -11.45
C SER A 48 -1.93 12.67 -11.90
N GLU A 49 -0.67 12.38 -11.57
CA GLU A 49 -0.02 11.11 -11.92
C GLU A 49 -0.64 9.92 -11.16
N ALA A 50 -1.02 10.13 -9.89
CA ALA A 50 -1.74 9.12 -9.12
C ALA A 50 -3.10 8.80 -9.76
N ARG A 51 -3.82 9.82 -10.26
CA ARG A 51 -5.08 9.64 -10.99
C ARG A 51 -4.89 8.88 -12.29
N VAL A 52 -3.87 9.21 -13.08
CA VAL A 52 -3.54 8.46 -14.31
C VAL A 52 -3.28 6.98 -13.98
N ALA A 53 -2.44 6.71 -12.97
CA ALA A 53 -2.15 5.35 -12.55
C ALA A 53 -3.42 4.60 -12.06
N LEU A 54 -4.32 5.30 -11.36
CA LEU A 54 -5.60 4.75 -10.91
C LEU A 54 -6.51 4.38 -12.10
N ASP A 55 -6.61 5.26 -13.09
CA ASP A 55 -7.45 5.08 -14.29
C ASP A 55 -6.90 3.93 -15.16
N ASP A 56 -5.57 3.76 -15.18
CA ASP A 56 -4.87 2.64 -15.84
C ASP A 56 -4.92 1.34 -15.02
N SER A 57 -5.62 1.33 -13.87
CA SER A 57 -5.67 0.17 -12.94
C SER A 57 -4.30 -0.26 -12.41
N ASN A 58 -3.31 0.63 -12.43
CA ASN A 58 -2.00 0.43 -11.79
C ASN A 58 -2.08 0.83 -10.31
N TRP A 59 -2.75 -0.03 -9.52
CA TRP A 59 -3.09 0.25 -8.13
C TRP A 59 -1.87 0.50 -7.25
N THR A 60 -0.83 -0.30 -7.43
CA THR A 60 0.43 -0.18 -6.67
C THR A 60 1.09 1.18 -6.90
N GLN A 61 1.14 1.67 -8.14
CA GLN A 61 1.71 2.97 -8.46
C GLN A 61 0.82 4.13 -7.98
N ALA A 62 -0.50 4.01 -8.12
CA ALA A 62 -1.45 4.98 -7.60
C ALA A 62 -1.29 5.15 -6.09
N LYS A 63 -1.20 4.05 -5.34
CA LYS A 63 -0.93 4.05 -3.88
C LYS A 63 0.38 4.79 -3.55
N ASP A 64 1.47 4.48 -4.25
CA ASP A 64 2.78 5.11 -4.01
C ASP A 64 2.69 6.63 -4.16
N TYR A 65 2.05 7.12 -5.22
CA TYR A 65 1.91 8.55 -5.47
C TYR A 65 0.98 9.24 -4.46
N TYR A 66 -0.16 8.63 -4.08
CA TYR A 66 -1.03 9.18 -3.05
C TYR A 66 -0.37 9.21 -1.68
N GLN A 67 0.38 8.18 -1.30
CA GLN A 67 1.14 8.13 -0.05
C GLN A 67 2.22 9.22 -0.01
N LYS A 68 2.94 9.43 -1.11
CA LYS A 68 3.92 10.52 -1.24
C LYS A 68 3.24 11.88 -1.14
N LEU A 69 2.07 12.04 -1.73
CA LEU A 69 1.29 13.28 -1.62
C LEU A 69 0.87 13.53 -0.15
N GLU A 70 0.31 12.53 0.52
CA GLU A 70 -0.10 12.63 1.92
C GLU A 70 1.09 12.97 2.83
N ALA A 71 2.24 12.31 2.62
CA ALA A 71 3.44 12.54 3.43
C ALA A 71 4.06 13.94 3.25
N ARG A 72 4.02 14.49 2.03
CA ARG A 72 4.67 15.78 1.71
C ARG A 72 3.73 16.98 1.83
N TYR A 73 2.44 16.77 1.58
CA TYR A 73 1.43 17.83 1.49
C TYR A 73 0.17 17.50 2.30
N PRO A 74 0.29 17.18 3.61
CA PRO A 74 -0.82 16.65 4.43
C PRO A 74 -1.99 17.61 4.61
N PHE A 75 -1.78 18.91 4.39
CA PHE A 75 -2.80 19.96 4.57
C PHE A 75 -3.17 20.66 3.27
N GLY A 76 -2.70 20.15 2.13
CA GLY A 76 -3.00 20.73 0.83
C GLY A 76 -4.43 20.45 0.36
N GLN A 77 -4.85 21.19 -0.68
CA GLN A 77 -6.18 21.05 -1.27
C GLN A 77 -6.49 19.63 -1.79
N TYR A 78 -5.46 18.85 -2.12
CA TYR A 78 -5.58 17.48 -2.60
C TYR A 78 -5.53 16.43 -1.49
N ALA A 79 -5.16 16.81 -0.25
CA ALA A 79 -4.85 15.84 0.81
C ALA A 79 -6.04 14.93 1.14
N GLN A 80 -7.22 15.51 1.37
CA GLN A 80 -8.40 14.73 1.74
C GLN A 80 -8.88 13.84 0.58
N GLN A 81 -8.87 14.37 -0.64
CA GLN A 81 -9.26 13.59 -1.81
C GLN A 81 -8.26 12.45 -2.08
N ALA A 82 -6.96 12.72 -1.93
CA ALA A 82 -5.92 11.70 -2.07
C ALA A 82 -6.08 10.56 -1.05
N GLN A 83 -6.46 10.87 0.19
CA GLN A 83 -6.75 9.84 1.20
C GLN A 83 -7.92 8.95 0.79
N ILE A 84 -9.00 9.52 0.25
CA ILE A 84 -10.15 8.74 -0.23
C ILE A 84 -9.74 7.83 -1.40
N GLU A 85 -8.98 8.35 -2.35
CA GLU A 85 -8.54 7.59 -3.52
C GLU A 85 -7.47 6.54 -3.14
N LEU A 86 -6.67 6.81 -2.11
CA LEU A 86 -5.76 5.84 -1.54
C LEU A 86 -6.50 4.65 -0.92
N ILE A 87 -7.62 4.88 -0.22
CA ILE A 87 -8.47 3.81 0.30
C ILE A 87 -8.95 2.90 -0.85
N TYR A 88 -9.47 3.51 -1.92
CA TYR A 88 -9.92 2.79 -3.10
C TYR A 88 -8.79 1.99 -3.77
N ALA A 89 -7.64 2.63 -4.01
CA ALA A 89 -6.48 1.98 -4.62
C ALA A 89 -5.96 0.82 -3.76
N THR A 90 -5.94 0.98 -2.43
CA THR A 90 -5.52 -0.05 -1.47
C THR A 90 -6.44 -1.27 -1.53
N TRP A 91 -7.75 -1.05 -1.56
CA TRP A 91 -8.73 -2.12 -1.74
C TRP A 91 -8.56 -2.84 -3.08
N LYS A 92 -8.40 -2.09 -4.18
CA LYS A 92 -8.25 -2.64 -5.54
C LYS A 92 -6.93 -3.39 -5.73
N ASP A 93 -5.89 -3.04 -4.97
CA ASP A 93 -4.59 -3.74 -4.94
C ASP A 93 -4.63 -5.04 -4.09
N GLY A 94 -5.80 -5.38 -3.53
CA GLY A 94 -6.02 -6.62 -2.78
C GLY A 94 -5.69 -6.53 -1.29
N ASP A 95 -5.37 -5.34 -0.78
CA ASP A 95 -5.13 -5.11 0.65
C ASP A 95 -6.43 -4.60 1.31
N ALA A 96 -7.41 -5.50 1.43
CA ALA A 96 -8.70 -5.19 2.04
C ALA A 96 -8.58 -4.73 3.50
N PRO A 97 -7.79 -5.39 4.38
CA PRO A 97 -7.61 -4.92 5.76
C PRO A 97 -6.97 -3.53 5.84
N GLY A 98 -5.99 -3.24 4.98
CA GLY A 98 -5.38 -1.92 4.88
C GLY A 98 -6.37 -0.84 4.46
N ALA A 99 -7.28 -1.16 3.53
CA ALA A 99 -8.32 -0.25 3.08
C ALA A 99 -9.35 0.04 4.19
N VAL A 100 -9.78 -0.98 4.94
CA VAL A 100 -10.68 -0.82 6.10
C VAL A 100 -10.04 0.10 7.14
N GLN A 101 -8.77 -0.15 7.50
CA GLN A 101 -8.05 0.68 8.47
C GLN A 101 -7.89 2.13 7.99
N ALA A 102 -7.61 2.34 6.71
CA ALA A 102 -7.50 3.69 6.14
C ALA A 102 -8.84 4.42 6.13
N ALA A 103 -9.95 3.70 5.82
CA ALA A 103 -11.30 4.24 5.87
C ALA A 103 -11.69 4.66 7.29
N ASP A 104 -11.38 3.83 8.30
CA ASP A 104 -11.64 4.15 9.70
C ASP A 104 -10.90 5.42 10.14
N ARG A 105 -9.61 5.54 9.81
CA ARG A 105 -8.83 6.74 10.12
C ARG A 105 -9.43 7.99 9.47
N PHE A 106 -9.85 7.88 8.20
CA PHE A 106 -10.47 8.99 7.50
C PHE A 106 -11.78 9.42 8.17
N LEU A 107 -12.68 8.48 8.45
CA LEU A 107 -13.98 8.76 9.07
C LEU A 107 -13.85 9.32 10.49
N GLN A 108 -12.84 8.90 11.26
CA GLN A 108 -12.53 9.45 12.57
C GLN A 108 -11.98 10.88 12.48
N THR A 109 -11.15 11.15 11.47
CA THR A 109 -10.52 12.47 11.30
C THR A 109 -11.47 13.49 10.68
N TYR A 110 -12.32 13.03 9.73
CA TYR A 110 -13.23 13.87 8.95
C TYR A 110 -14.67 13.36 8.98
N PRO A 111 -15.32 13.29 10.16
CA PRO A 111 -16.65 12.66 10.31
C PRO A 111 -17.77 13.34 9.53
N ASN A 112 -17.60 14.61 9.17
CA ASN A 112 -18.57 15.41 8.43
C ASN A 112 -18.10 15.76 7.01
N HIS A 113 -17.12 15.00 6.45
CA HIS A 113 -16.66 15.22 5.09
C HIS A 113 -17.78 14.94 4.07
N ALA A 114 -17.84 15.71 2.99
CA ALA A 114 -18.88 15.55 1.96
C ALA A 114 -18.93 14.16 1.33
N ASN A 115 -17.81 13.43 1.30
CA ASN A 115 -17.68 12.07 0.77
C ASN A 115 -17.54 11.01 1.89
N ALA A 116 -17.96 11.30 3.12
CA ALA A 116 -17.90 10.33 4.22
C ALA A 116 -18.78 9.11 3.94
N ASP A 117 -19.91 9.30 3.26
CA ASP A 117 -20.78 8.25 2.76
C ASP A 117 -20.06 7.31 1.79
N TYR A 118 -19.30 7.86 0.85
CA TYR A 118 -18.49 7.05 -0.09
C TYR A 118 -17.39 6.26 0.62
N VAL A 119 -16.69 6.88 1.58
CA VAL A 119 -15.66 6.18 2.37
C VAL A 119 -16.28 5.04 3.17
N MET A 120 -17.46 5.24 3.75
CA MET A 120 -18.19 4.21 4.46
C MET A 120 -18.63 3.06 3.56
N TYR A 121 -19.06 3.38 2.35
CA TYR A 121 -19.35 2.40 1.29
C TYR A 121 -18.10 1.58 0.90
N LEU A 122 -16.96 2.25 0.68
CA LEU A 122 -15.69 1.56 0.39
C LEU A 122 -15.26 0.64 1.54
N LYS A 123 -15.41 1.10 2.80
CA LYS A 123 -15.13 0.29 3.98
C LYS A 123 -15.96 -0.99 3.96
N ALA A 124 -17.27 -0.89 3.73
CA ALA A 124 -18.15 -2.06 3.67
C ALA A 124 -17.75 -3.05 2.57
N LEU A 125 -17.41 -2.54 1.37
CA LEU A 125 -16.94 -3.37 0.27
C LEU A 125 -15.61 -4.07 0.59
N ALA A 126 -14.67 -3.36 1.21
CA ALA A 126 -13.38 -3.92 1.62
C ALA A 126 -13.58 -5.01 2.69
N THR A 127 -14.47 -4.80 3.67
CA THR A 127 -14.80 -5.79 4.70
C THR A 127 -15.37 -7.08 4.07
N LEU A 128 -16.22 -6.98 3.05
CA LEU A 128 -16.70 -8.16 2.33
C LEU A 128 -15.58 -8.95 1.65
N ASN A 129 -14.53 -8.29 1.18
CA ASN A 129 -13.44 -8.90 0.43
C ASN A 129 -12.25 -9.33 1.31
N GLU A 130 -12.31 -9.15 2.63
CA GLU A 130 -11.26 -9.61 3.55
C GLU A 130 -11.02 -11.12 3.50
N THR A 131 -12.04 -11.87 3.12
CA THR A 131 -12.00 -13.34 3.03
C THR A 131 -11.22 -13.87 1.84
N ASP A 132 -11.06 -13.10 0.77
CA ASP A 132 -10.40 -13.53 -0.47
C ASP A 132 -8.86 -13.50 -0.43
N SER A 133 -8.25 -13.08 0.69
CA SER A 133 -6.80 -13.03 0.82
C SER A 133 -6.19 -14.44 0.75
N TRP A 134 -5.20 -14.65 -0.14
CA TRP A 134 -4.50 -15.93 -0.31
C TRP A 134 -3.79 -16.41 0.96
N PHE A 135 -3.40 -15.50 1.86
CA PHE A 135 -2.82 -15.83 3.16
C PHE A 135 -3.80 -16.61 4.06
N ASN A 136 -5.09 -16.28 3.96
CA ASN A 136 -6.13 -16.94 4.74
C ASN A 136 -6.34 -18.39 4.32
N LYS A 137 -6.19 -18.68 3.01
CA LYS A 137 -6.24 -20.05 2.48
C LYS A 137 -5.07 -20.91 2.94
N LEU A 138 -3.93 -20.29 3.27
CA LEU A 138 -2.74 -21.01 3.74
C LEU A 138 -2.77 -21.28 5.25
N ALA A 139 -3.47 -20.44 6.02
CA ALA A 139 -3.52 -20.54 7.50
C ALA A 139 -4.44 -21.66 8.01
N GLY A 140 -5.24 -22.31 7.16
CA GLY A 140 -6.10 -23.44 7.54
C GLY A 140 -7.26 -23.04 8.45
N GLU A 141 -7.63 -21.76 8.52
CA GLU A 141 -8.78 -21.28 9.28
C GLU A 141 -10.10 -21.73 8.64
N ASP A 142 -11.14 -21.88 9.45
CA ASP A 142 -12.48 -22.21 8.96
C ASP A 142 -13.05 -21.04 8.17
N LEU A 143 -12.93 -21.11 6.84
CA LEU A 143 -13.35 -20.07 5.91
C LEU A 143 -14.84 -19.75 6.04
N ALA A 144 -15.67 -20.74 6.36
CA ALA A 144 -17.13 -20.58 6.42
C ALA A 144 -17.55 -19.68 7.61
N GLU A 145 -16.92 -19.84 8.79
CA GLU A 145 -17.21 -19.01 9.95
C GLU A 145 -16.72 -17.58 9.75
N ARG A 146 -15.54 -17.42 9.17
CA ARG A 146 -14.93 -16.13 8.87
C ARG A 146 -15.71 -15.35 7.82
N ASP A 147 -16.16 -16.01 6.73
CA ASP A 147 -16.99 -15.42 5.69
C ASP A 147 -18.34 -14.94 6.28
N ALA A 148 -18.90 -15.69 7.22
CA ALA A 148 -20.11 -15.30 7.92
C ALA A 148 -19.90 -14.05 8.82
N ASN A 149 -18.75 -13.93 9.48
CA ASN A 149 -18.42 -12.79 10.33
C ASN A 149 -18.17 -11.52 9.51
N ALA A 150 -17.36 -11.60 8.45
CA ALA A 150 -17.12 -10.48 7.53
C ALA A 150 -18.41 -10.00 6.85
N SER A 151 -19.28 -10.92 6.47
CA SER A 151 -20.59 -10.58 5.90
C SER A 151 -21.51 -9.87 6.89
N ARG A 152 -21.50 -10.27 8.17
CA ARG A 152 -22.26 -9.58 9.23
C ARG A 152 -21.71 -8.19 9.50
N GLU A 153 -20.39 -8.05 9.62
CA GLU A 153 -19.75 -6.77 9.84
C GLU A 153 -20.00 -5.81 8.67
N ALA A 154 -19.84 -6.27 7.42
CA ALA A 154 -20.17 -5.47 6.26
C ALA A 154 -21.64 -5.05 6.23
N PHE A 155 -22.56 -5.96 6.60
CA PHE A 155 -23.98 -5.64 6.72
C PHE A 155 -24.24 -4.53 7.75
N ASP A 156 -23.59 -4.60 8.90
CA ASP A 156 -23.73 -3.57 9.93
C ASP A 156 -23.20 -2.21 9.45
N ILE A 157 -22.09 -2.20 8.70
CA ILE A 157 -21.53 -0.96 8.10
C ILE A 157 -22.52 -0.40 7.05
N PHE A 158 -23.08 -1.24 6.17
CA PHE A 158 -24.09 -0.80 5.19
C PHE A 158 -25.35 -0.28 5.87
N LYS A 159 -25.82 -0.94 6.93
CA LYS A 159 -26.95 -0.48 7.72
C LYS A 159 -26.69 0.90 8.33
N GLU A 160 -25.50 1.12 8.89
CA GLU A 160 -25.10 2.43 9.41
C GLU A 160 -25.06 3.48 8.30
N LEU A 161 -24.52 3.14 7.10
CA LEU A 161 -24.52 4.01 5.93
C LEU A 161 -25.94 4.49 5.59
N VAL A 162 -26.90 3.55 5.46
CA VAL A 162 -28.30 3.84 5.14
C VAL A 162 -28.94 4.75 6.21
N MET A 163 -28.66 4.49 7.49
CA MET A 163 -29.22 5.28 8.58
C MET A 163 -28.64 6.68 8.69
N ARG A 164 -27.33 6.81 8.43
CA ARG A 164 -26.60 8.07 8.60
C ARG A 164 -26.67 8.97 7.37
N TYR A 165 -26.76 8.35 6.18
CA TYR A 165 -26.75 9.03 4.87
C TYR A 165 -27.88 8.52 3.98
N PRO A 166 -29.18 8.73 4.36
CA PRO A 166 -30.32 8.18 3.62
C PRO A 166 -30.43 8.68 2.18
N ASP A 167 -29.93 9.89 1.90
CA ASP A 167 -29.94 10.50 0.57
C ASP A 167 -28.66 10.25 -0.24
N SER A 168 -27.77 9.39 0.25
CA SER A 168 -26.54 9.06 -0.47
C SER A 168 -26.85 8.20 -1.70
N ARG A 169 -26.12 8.46 -2.79
CA ARG A 169 -26.15 7.60 -4.00
C ARG A 169 -25.63 6.19 -3.78
N PHE A 170 -24.96 5.92 -2.66
CA PHE A 170 -24.45 4.62 -2.26
C PHE A 170 -25.43 3.85 -1.36
N THR A 171 -26.54 4.48 -1.00
CA THR A 171 -27.67 3.86 -0.30
C THR A 171 -28.62 3.27 -1.35
N PRO A 172 -29.02 1.99 -1.26
CA PRO A 172 -29.92 1.33 -2.21
C PRO A 172 -31.32 1.93 -2.23
#